data_980cd6b652b401e93c97398a3b9610ce
#
_entry.id   980cd6b652b401e93c97398a3b9610ce
#
_cell.length_a   1.000
_cell.length_b   1.000
_cell.length_c   1.000
_cell.angle_alpha   90.00
_cell.angle_beta   90.00
_cell.angle_gamma   90.00
#
_symmetry.space_group_name_H-M   'P 1'
#
loop_
_entity.id
_entity.type
_entity.pdbx_description
1 polymer ?
#
loop_
_entity_poly.entity_id
_entity_poly.type
_entity_poly.pdbx_seq_one_letter_code
_entity_poly.pdbx_strand_id
1 'polypeptide(L)'
;MTDRDCEGDVARVVADVDGVTPADVDRAASAGVETATVGEAHEHCVFEVTGLDCRTCAGLLECVLAARDGVSNVTATAGHGTVRVDYDPETASPAALRAAFADLDYPVETTDEAFGNRRAAQFREARLVTGVLAGLMALVPYAAVVYPTRFAFWPAHPRVVALLERALESAFATHFFLNLALLSGIVLAVTGKPLLEDAAGSLRALSPDRNLVVAALAVGLYVYSTATAFVIPGGVYYDVVIVVVVGAAVRRAADREAVAGSTAEPPADAAGSVPATSPEAD
;
A
#
# COMPACT_ATOMS: atom_id res chain seq x y z
N MET A 1 -4.87 9.51 22.01
CA MET A 1 -5.77 10.65 22.27
C MET A 1 -6.54 10.36 23.53
N THR A 2 -6.51 11.24 24.54
CA THR A 2 -7.26 11.03 25.79
C THR A 2 -8.68 11.58 25.62
N ASP A 3 -9.65 11.05 26.37
CA ASP A 3 -11.09 11.44 26.31
C ASP A 3 -11.34 12.96 26.41
N ARG A 4 -10.43 13.68 27.07
CA ARG A 4 -10.51 15.16 27.22
C ARG A 4 -10.15 15.95 25.97
N ASP A 5 -9.31 15.37 25.09
CA ASP A 5 -8.94 16.04 23.83
C ASP A 5 -10.10 15.96 22.83
N CYS A 6 -10.91 14.90 22.90
CA CYS A 6 -12.10 14.72 22.08
C CYS A 6 -13.21 15.73 22.40
N GLU A 7 -13.45 16.06 23.68
CA GLU A 7 -14.52 17.01 24.08
C GLU A 7 -14.27 18.43 23.53
N GLY A 8 -13.00 18.88 23.52
CA GLY A 8 -12.65 20.20 22.99
C GLY A 8 -12.82 20.31 21.46
N ASP A 9 -12.49 19.27 20.74
CA ASP A 9 -12.64 19.23 19.29
C ASP A 9 -14.11 19.07 18.88
N VAL A 10 -14.88 18.25 19.59
CA VAL A 10 -16.33 18.11 19.38
C VAL A 10 -17.06 19.42 19.56
N ALA A 11 -16.76 20.17 20.65
CA ALA A 11 -17.39 21.46 20.90
C ALA A 11 -17.12 22.49 19.79
N ARG A 12 -15.93 22.46 19.20
CA ARG A 12 -15.56 23.31 18.06
C ARG A 12 -16.33 22.96 16.80
N VAL A 13 -16.41 21.67 16.47
CA VAL A 13 -17.11 21.18 15.27
C VAL A 13 -18.63 21.43 15.40
N VAL A 14 -19.21 21.19 16.57
CA VAL A 14 -20.64 21.43 16.80
C VAL A 14 -21.00 22.91 16.66
N ALA A 15 -20.08 23.82 16.96
CA ALA A 15 -20.31 25.26 16.78
C ALA A 15 -20.40 25.68 15.30
N ASP A 16 -19.81 24.91 14.40
CA ASP A 16 -19.78 25.20 12.94
C ASP A 16 -20.88 24.45 12.16
N VAL A 17 -21.61 23.54 12.80
CA VAL A 17 -22.67 22.74 12.15
C VAL A 17 -24.04 23.22 12.58
N ASP A 18 -24.81 23.77 11.62
CA ASP A 18 -26.19 24.21 11.86
C ASP A 18 -27.11 23.03 12.26
N GLY A 19 -27.86 23.20 13.35
CA GLY A 19 -28.88 22.25 13.77
C GLY A 19 -28.42 21.11 14.68
N VAL A 20 -27.14 21.05 15.04
CA VAL A 20 -26.60 20.05 16.00
C VAL A 20 -26.22 20.76 17.32
N THR A 21 -26.64 20.20 18.44
CA THR A 21 -26.28 20.73 19.77
C THR A 21 -25.39 19.75 20.54
N PRO A 22 -24.53 20.21 21.47
CA PRO A 22 -23.75 19.31 22.31
C PRO A 22 -24.61 18.27 23.06
N ALA A 23 -25.81 18.62 23.43
CA ALA A 23 -26.74 17.71 24.09
C ALA A 23 -27.26 16.60 23.16
N ASP A 24 -27.33 16.85 21.87
CA ASP A 24 -27.70 15.83 20.89
C ASP A 24 -26.55 14.82 20.69
N VAL A 25 -25.32 15.31 20.68
CA VAL A 25 -24.10 14.46 20.61
C VAL A 25 -23.98 13.56 21.84
N ASP A 26 -24.21 14.10 23.04
CA ASP A 26 -24.18 13.34 24.29
C ASP A 26 -25.31 12.30 24.34
N ARG A 27 -26.46 12.62 23.78
CA ARG A 27 -27.59 11.67 23.65
C ARG A 27 -27.25 10.55 22.70
N ALA A 28 -26.73 10.85 21.53
CA ALA A 28 -26.29 9.86 20.56
C ALA A 28 -25.17 8.98 21.11
N ALA A 29 -24.16 9.56 21.77
CA ALA A 29 -23.07 8.82 22.40
C ALA A 29 -23.53 7.88 23.53
N SER A 30 -24.66 8.21 24.18
CA SER A 30 -25.26 7.42 25.26
C SER A 30 -26.29 6.42 24.78
N ALA A 31 -26.85 6.63 23.60
CA ALA A 31 -27.80 5.72 22.99
C ALA A 31 -27.08 4.40 22.60
N GLY A 32 -27.68 3.27 22.91
CA GLY A 32 -27.24 2.01 22.34
C GLY A 32 -27.60 1.95 20.87
N VAL A 33 -27.05 0.96 20.15
CA VAL A 33 -27.39 0.71 18.75
C VAL A 33 -28.89 0.39 18.67
N GLU A 34 -29.71 1.40 18.33
CA GLU A 34 -31.10 1.19 18.02
C GLU A 34 -31.24 0.76 16.56
N THR A 35 -31.82 -0.41 16.33
CA THR A 35 -32.22 -0.86 14.99
C THR A 35 -33.40 -0.04 14.50
N ALA A 36 -33.14 1.06 13.80
CA ALA A 36 -34.19 1.79 13.11
C ALA A 36 -34.79 0.94 11.98
N THR A 37 -36.10 1.00 11.82
CA THR A 37 -36.79 0.36 10.70
C THR A 37 -36.52 1.19 9.46
N VAL A 38 -35.62 0.72 8.60
CA VAL A 38 -35.27 1.37 7.31
C VAL A 38 -36.34 1.03 6.29
N GLY A 39 -36.81 2.01 5.53
CA GLY A 39 -37.80 1.80 4.46
C GLY A 39 -37.27 0.91 3.33
N GLU A 40 -38.12 0.15 2.68
CA GLU A 40 -37.73 -0.80 1.60
C GLU A 40 -37.04 -0.15 0.38
N ALA A 41 -37.15 1.18 0.23
CA ALA A 41 -36.52 1.95 -0.86
C ALA A 41 -35.16 2.57 -0.51
N HIS A 42 -34.67 2.35 0.71
CA HIS A 42 -33.40 2.93 1.15
C HIS A 42 -32.23 2.01 0.85
N GLU A 43 -31.13 2.59 0.42
CA GLU A 43 -29.84 1.91 0.28
C GLU A 43 -28.98 2.18 1.53
N HIS A 44 -27.97 1.35 1.73
CA HIS A 44 -27.01 1.58 2.81
C HIS A 44 -25.58 1.60 2.27
N CYS A 45 -24.75 2.43 2.87
CA CYS A 45 -23.33 2.47 2.63
C CYS A 45 -22.58 2.37 3.96
N VAL A 46 -21.48 1.64 3.99
CA VAL A 46 -20.62 1.51 5.16
C VAL A 46 -19.29 2.15 4.85
N PHE A 47 -18.90 3.09 5.71
CA PHE A 47 -17.63 3.79 5.64
C PHE A 47 -16.68 3.30 6.72
N GLU A 48 -15.41 3.12 6.37
CA GLU A 48 -14.32 2.95 7.34
C GLU A 48 -13.70 4.33 7.63
N VAL A 49 -13.76 4.73 8.88
CA VAL A 49 -13.34 6.05 9.37
C VAL A 49 -12.10 5.88 10.22
N THR A 50 -11.00 6.52 9.83
CA THR A 50 -9.77 6.49 10.61
C THR A 50 -9.85 7.49 11.77
N GLY A 51 -9.47 7.06 12.97
CA GLY A 51 -9.44 7.92 14.17
C GLY A 51 -10.76 7.99 14.94
N LEU A 52 -11.74 7.13 14.65
CA LEU A 52 -13.01 7.04 15.38
C LEU A 52 -12.85 6.16 16.64
N ASP A 53 -12.12 6.68 17.63
CA ASP A 53 -11.75 5.91 18.83
C ASP A 53 -12.64 6.18 20.03
N CYS A 54 -13.44 7.27 20.01
CA CYS A 54 -14.27 7.68 21.14
C CYS A 54 -15.77 7.65 20.83
N ARG A 55 -16.60 7.39 21.85
CA ARG A 55 -18.06 7.38 21.74
C ARG A 55 -18.64 8.75 21.39
N THR A 56 -18.07 9.81 21.93
CA THR A 56 -18.50 11.18 21.66
C THR A 56 -18.25 11.55 20.20
N CYS A 57 -17.12 11.12 19.63
CA CYS A 57 -16.82 11.28 18.19
C CYS A 57 -17.80 10.50 17.32
N ALA A 58 -18.17 9.27 17.74
CA ALA A 58 -19.18 8.50 17.04
C ALA A 58 -20.55 9.20 17.08
N GLY A 59 -20.98 9.67 18.24
CA GLY A 59 -22.22 10.44 18.40
C GLY A 59 -22.24 11.74 17.59
N LEU A 60 -21.11 12.43 17.48
CA LEU A 60 -20.97 13.60 16.61
C LEU A 60 -21.22 13.24 15.14
N LEU A 61 -20.58 12.20 14.63
CA LEU A 61 -20.77 11.74 13.25
C LEU A 61 -22.21 11.30 13.00
N GLU A 62 -22.84 10.61 13.95
CA GLU A 62 -24.25 10.23 13.85
C GLU A 62 -25.15 11.46 13.72
N CYS A 63 -24.98 12.48 14.58
CA CYS A 63 -25.78 13.70 14.53
C CYS A 63 -25.57 14.50 13.25
N VAL A 64 -24.33 14.71 12.83
CA VAL A 64 -24.00 15.53 11.64
C VAL A 64 -24.48 14.87 10.36
N LEU A 65 -24.32 13.57 10.23
CA LEU A 65 -24.76 12.83 9.05
C LEU A 65 -26.28 12.67 9.03
N ALA A 66 -26.93 12.44 10.19
CA ALA A 66 -28.40 12.35 10.28
C ALA A 66 -29.10 13.70 9.97
N ALA A 67 -28.39 14.83 10.11
CA ALA A 67 -28.91 16.14 9.74
C ALA A 67 -28.88 16.41 8.21
N ARG A 68 -28.29 15.52 7.42
CA ARG A 68 -28.21 15.68 5.96
C ARG A 68 -29.49 15.20 5.29
N ASP A 69 -29.91 15.93 4.24
CA ASP A 69 -31.07 15.55 3.43
C ASP A 69 -30.88 14.18 2.80
N GLY A 70 -31.92 13.36 2.87
CA GLY A 70 -31.93 12.01 2.31
C GLY A 70 -31.28 10.93 3.21
N VAL A 71 -30.77 11.29 4.40
CA VAL A 71 -30.25 10.31 5.36
C VAL A 71 -31.38 9.92 6.33
N SER A 72 -31.62 8.61 6.44
CA SER A 72 -32.68 8.07 7.29
C SER A 72 -32.17 7.52 8.63
N ASN A 73 -30.97 6.95 8.63
CA ASN A 73 -30.35 6.43 9.83
C ASN A 73 -28.82 6.42 9.72
N VAL A 74 -28.15 6.66 10.83
CA VAL A 74 -26.69 6.58 10.92
C VAL A 74 -26.32 5.80 12.18
N THR A 75 -25.39 4.87 12.04
CA THR A 75 -24.85 4.09 13.15
C THR A 75 -23.34 4.10 13.09
N ALA A 76 -22.69 4.74 14.06
CA ALA A 76 -21.24 4.79 14.16
C ALA A 76 -20.72 3.89 15.30
N THR A 77 -19.73 3.08 15.01
CA THR A 77 -19.14 2.16 15.98
C THR A 77 -17.73 2.61 16.34
N ALA A 78 -17.59 3.24 17.51
CA ALA A 78 -16.30 3.60 18.07
C ALA A 78 -15.41 2.35 18.28
N GLY A 79 -14.12 2.50 18.08
CA GLY A 79 -13.15 1.41 18.23
C GLY A 79 -13.04 0.44 17.02
N HIS A 80 -14.10 0.33 16.22
CA HIS A 80 -14.03 -0.38 14.92
C HIS A 80 -13.87 0.58 13.75
N GLY A 81 -14.07 1.88 13.98
CA GLY A 81 -13.95 2.90 12.94
C GLY A 81 -14.95 2.71 11.80
N THR A 82 -16.15 2.17 12.07
CA THR A 82 -17.15 1.94 11.02
C THR A 82 -18.37 2.83 11.24
N VAL A 83 -18.84 3.45 10.15
CA VAL A 83 -20.08 4.24 10.12
C VAL A 83 -20.97 3.70 9.02
N ARG A 84 -22.13 3.20 9.40
CA ARG A 84 -23.18 2.78 8.48
C ARG A 84 -24.16 3.93 8.32
N VAL A 85 -24.48 4.27 7.08
CA VAL A 85 -25.47 5.27 6.71
C VAL A 85 -26.54 4.64 5.84
N ASP A 86 -27.79 4.71 6.25
CA ASP A 86 -28.96 4.31 5.48
C ASP A 86 -29.53 5.60 4.85
N TYR A 87 -29.67 5.64 3.53
CA TYR A 87 -30.02 6.84 2.77
C TYR A 87 -30.96 6.54 1.61
N ASP A 88 -31.66 7.58 1.16
CA ASP A 88 -32.48 7.56 -0.04
C ASP A 88 -31.61 7.87 -1.27
N PRO A 89 -31.44 6.92 -2.23
CA PRO A 89 -30.57 7.11 -3.39
C PRO A 89 -31.06 8.18 -4.38
N GLU A 90 -32.33 8.63 -4.28
CA GLU A 90 -32.85 9.73 -5.11
C GLU A 90 -32.40 11.11 -4.59
N THR A 91 -32.11 11.24 -3.29
CA THR A 91 -31.78 12.49 -2.61
C THR A 91 -30.32 12.57 -2.16
N ALA A 92 -29.71 11.47 -1.79
CA ALA A 92 -28.32 11.42 -1.33
C ALA A 92 -27.50 10.41 -2.15
N SER A 93 -26.19 10.64 -2.25
CA SER A 93 -25.27 9.70 -2.90
C SER A 93 -24.07 9.39 -1.99
N PRO A 94 -23.42 8.22 -2.15
CA PRO A 94 -22.21 7.88 -1.39
C PRO A 94 -21.10 8.93 -1.53
N ALA A 95 -21.01 9.60 -2.68
CA ALA A 95 -20.03 10.66 -2.90
C ALA A 95 -20.35 11.93 -2.10
N ALA A 96 -21.64 12.32 -1.99
CA ALA A 96 -22.08 13.44 -1.17
C ALA A 96 -21.90 13.16 0.33
N LEU A 97 -22.20 11.91 0.74
CA LEU A 97 -21.95 11.48 2.12
C LEU A 97 -20.47 11.51 2.48
N ARG A 98 -19.59 11.07 1.56
CA ARG A 98 -18.13 11.14 1.75
C ARG A 98 -17.65 12.59 1.91
N ALA A 99 -18.20 13.52 1.13
CA ALA A 99 -17.84 14.94 1.27
C ALA A 99 -18.17 15.47 2.67
N ALA A 100 -19.27 15.02 3.27
CA ALA A 100 -19.64 15.40 4.64
C ALA A 100 -18.64 14.95 5.71
N PHE A 101 -17.97 13.80 5.52
CA PHE A 101 -16.87 13.40 6.41
C PHE A 101 -15.61 14.26 6.20
N ALA A 102 -15.33 14.67 4.97
CA ALA A 102 -14.18 15.52 4.66
C ALA A 102 -14.32 16.91 5.31
N ASP A 103 -15.55 17.44 5.37
CA ASP A 103 -15.86 18.71 6.08
C ASP A 103 -15.56 18.63 7.57
N LEU A 104 -15.53 17.42 8.14
CA LEU A 104 -15.25 17.14 9.56
C LEU A 104 -13.79 16.68 9.80
N ASP A 105 -12.93 16.72 8.77
CA ASP A 105 -11.53 16.29 8.80
C ASP A 105 -11.34 14.80 9.18
N TYR A 106 -12.35 13.97 8.88
CA TYR A 106 -12.26 12.52 9.04
C TYR A 106 -11.91 11.84 7.71
N PRO A 107 -10.74 11.18 7.61
CA PRO A 107 -10.41 10.37 6.43
C PRO A 107 -11.33 9.15 6.36
N VAL A 108 -12.04 8.99 5.24
CA VAL A 108 -12.97 7.87 5.06
C VAL A 108 -12.71 7.12 3.76
N GLU A 109 -12.90 5.82 3.83
CA GLU A 109 -12.97 4.92 2.67
C GLU A 109 -14.30 4.14 2.72
N THR A 110 -14.90 3.85 1.57
CA THR A 110 -16.01 2.90 1.55
C THR A 110 -15.49 1.49 1.85
N THR A 111 -16.32 0.63 2.44
CA THR A 111 -15.92 -0.76 2.76
C THR A 111 -15.38 -1.50 1.53
N ASP A 112 -15.96 -1.28 0.35
CA ASP A 112 -15.50 -1.88 -0.90
C ASP A 112 -14.10 -1.35 -1.30
N GLU A 113 -13.86 -0.06 -1.14
CA GLU A 113 -12.53 0.55 -1.39
C GLU A 113 -11.50 0.08 -0.37
N ALA A 114 -11.84 0.08 0.91
CA ALA A 114 -10.98 -0.41 1.97
C ALA A 114 -10.63 -1.90 1.78
N PHE A 115 -11.61 -2.74 1.42
CA PHE A 115 -11.38 -4.14 1.08
C PHE A 115 -10.48 -4.28 -0.16
N GLY A 116 -10.76 -3.50 -1.21
CA GLY A 116 -9.92 -3.44 -2.42
C GLY A 116 -8.48 -3.03 -2.12
N ASN A 117 -8.30 -2.00 -1.30
CA ASN A 117 -6.99 -1.49 -0.89
C ASN A 117 -6.21 -2.49 -0.03
N ARG A 118 -6.87 -3.13 0.95
CA ARG A 118 -6.25 -4.22 1.75
C ARG A 118 -5.83 -5.40 0.88
N ARG A 119 -6.71 -5.83 -0.02
CA ARG A 119 -6.40 -6.91 -0.97
C ARG A 119 -5.24 -6.53 -1.89
N ALA A 120 -5.24 -5.32 -2.43
CA ALA A 120 -4.14 -4.81 -3.26
C ALA A 120 -2.83 -4.73 -2.47
N ALA A 121 -2.86 -4.35 -1.19
CA ALA A 121 -1.69 -4.33 -0.31
C ALA A 121 -1.13 -5.74 -0.08
N GLN A 122 -1.98 -6.72 0.24
CA GLN A 122 -1.59 -8.13 0.40
C GLN A 122 -0.97 -8.71 -0.88
N PHE A 123 -1.54 -8.41 -2.05
CA PHE A 123 -0.96 -8.85 -3.31
C PHE A 123 0.39 -8.20 -3.62
N ARG A 124 0.59 -6.95 -3.20
CA ARG A 124 1.89 -6.28 -3.36
C ARG A 124 2.96 -6.93 -2.50
N GLU A 125 2.64 -7.21 -1.24
CA GLU A 125 3.54 -7.88 -0.30
C GLU A 125 3.86 -9.31 -0.75
N ALA A 126 2.84 -10.10 -1.07
CA ALA A 126 3.01 -11.46 -1.60
C ALA A 126 3.89 -11.48 -2.85
N ARG A 127 3.75 -10.50 -3.74
CA ARG A 127 4.56 -10.36 -4.95
C ARG A 127 6.03 -10.08 -4.63
N LEU A 128 6.30 -9.22 -3.64
CA LEU A 128 7.67 -8.92 -3.20
C LEU A 128 8.31 -10.16 -2.57
N VAL A 129 7.60 -10.83 -1.66
CA VAL A 129 8.07 -12.07 -1.01
C VAL A 129 8.35 -13.16 -2.05
N THR A 130 7.45 -13.36 -3.00
CA THR A 130 7.65 -14.32 -4.11
C THR A 130 8.89 -13.98 -4.93
N GLY A 131 9.10 -12.70 -5.24
CA GLY A 131 10.28 -12.25 -5.98
C GLY A 131 11.58 -12.47 -5.24
N VAL A 132 11.62 -12.18 -3.95
CA VAL A 132 12.81 -12.42 -3.11
C VAL A 132 13.10 -13.91 -3.00
N LEU A 133 12.10 -14.74 -2.72
CA LEU A 133 12.28 -16.19 -2.60
C LEU A 133 12.70 -16.83 -3.91
N ALA A 134 12.00 -16.55 -5.01
CA ALA A 134 12.37 -17.06 -6.33
C ALA A 134 13.74 -16.54 -6.79
N GLY A 135 14.04 -15.28 -6.49
CA GLY A 135 15.34 -14.68 -6.76
C GLY A 135 16.47 -15.36 -5.99
N LEU A 136 16.29 -15.65 -4.71
CA LEU A 136 17.29 -16.40 -3.92
C LEU A 136 17.44 -17.84 -4.41
N MET A 137 16.33 -18.51 -4.75
CA MET A 137 16.38 -19.87 -5.31
C MET A 137 17.13 -19.94 -6.64
N ALA A 138 17.15 -18.87 -7.42
CA ALA A 138 17.93 -18.78 -8.66
C ALA A 138 19.35 -18.30 -8.39
N LEU A 139 19.54 -17.28 -7.55
CA LEU A 139 20.83 -16.62 -7.34
C LEU A 139 21.82 -17.52 -6.60
N VAL A 140 21.37 -18.30 -5.61
CA VAL A 140 22.25 -19.18 -4.82
C VAL A 140 22.89 -20.27 -5.69
N PRO A 141 22.14 -21.09 -6.45
CA PRO A 141 22.76 -22.09 -7.36
C PRO A 141 23.53 -21.43 -8.51
N TYR A 142 23.10 -20.26 -8.99
CA TYR A 142 23.86 -19.50 -9.98
C TYR A 142 25.25 -19.11 -9.44
N ALA A 143 25.29 -18.51 -8.25
CA ALA A 143 26.52 -18.11 -7.60
C ALA A 143 27.44 -19.32 -7.26
N ALA A 144 26.82 -20.45 -6.88
CA ALA A 144 27.57 -21.66 -6.49
C ALA A 144 28.16 -22.39 -7.71
N VAL A 145 27.50 -22.32 -8.87
CA VAL A 145 27.91 -23.06 -10.09
C VAL A 145 28.63 -22.17 -11.09
N VAL A 146 28.05 -20.98 -11.40
CA VAL A 146 28.56 -20.13 -12.47
C VAL A 146 29.74 -19.25 -12.03
N TYR A 147 29.69 -18.69 -10.83
CA TYR A 147 30.77 -17.80 -10.38
C TYR A 147 32.14 -18.50 -10.24
N PRO A 148 32.25 -19.72 -9.67
CA PRO A 148 33.52 -20.43 -9.61
C PRO A 148 34.14 -20.72 -10.98
N THR A 149 33.31 -20.97 -11.98
CA THR A 149 33.79 -21.27 -13.35
C THR A 149 34.10 -20.00 -14.16
N ARG A 150 33.55 -18.85 -13.75
CA ARG A 150 33.63 -17.58 -14.49
C ARG A 150 34.66 -16.61 -13.93
N PHE A 151 34.85 -16.60 -12.61
CA PHE A 151 35.67 -15.64 -11.91
C PHE A 151 36.85 -16.31 -11.20
N ALA A 152 38.07 -16.07 -11.69
CA ALA A 152 39.31 -16.64 -11.14
C ALA A 152 39.58 -16.24 -9.67
N PHE A 153 38.97 -15.14 -9.18
CA PHE A 153 39.11 -14.68 -7.80
C PHE A 153 38.12 -15.37 -6.82
N TRP A 154 37.16 -16.17 -7.33
CA TRP A 154 36.21 -16.85 -6.48
C TRP A 154 36.89 -17.94 -5.65
N PRO A 155 36.67 -18.01 -4.32
CA PRO A 155 37.37 -18.94 -3.45
C PRO A 155 36.86 -20.38 -3.62
N ALA A 156 37.21 -21.03 -4.69
CA ALA A 156 36.87 -22.41 -4.96
C ALA A 156 38.13 -23.26 -5.20
N HIS A 157 38.11 -24.51 -4.71
CA HIS A 157 39.21 -25.43 -4.94
C HIS A 157 39.26 -25.85 -6.43
N PRO A 158 40.44 -25.91 -7.09
CA PRO A 158 40.55 -26.23 -8.52
C PRO A 158 39.85 -27.51 -8.96
N ARG A 159 39.82 -28.55 -8.11
CA ARG A 159 39.06 -29.78 -8.38
C ARG A 159 37.57 -29.59 -8.48
N VAL A 160 37.02 -28.65 -7.65
CA VAL A 160 35.59 -28.32 -7.70
C VAL A 160 35.27 -27.55 -8.97
N VAL A 161 36.12 -26.61 -9.35
CA VAL A 161 35.95 -25.83 -10.59
C VAL A 161 35.93 -26.79 -11.80
N ALA A 162 36.91 -27.70 -11.90
CA ALA A 162 36.97 -28.70 -12.98
C ALA A 162 35.76 -29.65 -13.02
N LEU A 163 35.17 -29.96 -11.83
CA LEU A 163 33.95 -30.76 -11.77
C LEU A 163 32.74 -29.95 -12.26
N LEU A 164 32.63 -28.68 -11.87
CA LEU A 164 31.55 -27.80 -12.32
C LEU A 164 31.60 -27.53 -13.83
N GLU A 165 32.79 -27.30 -14.37
CA GLU A 165 32.99 -27.16 -15.83
C GLU A 165 32.49 -28.38 -16.59
N ARG A 166 32.86 -29.58 -16.15
CA ARG A 166 32.35 -30.82 -16.77
C ARG A 166 30.85 -30.97 -16.64
N ALA A 167 30.28 -30.57 -15.49
CA ALA A 167 28.83 -30.58 -15.31
C ALA A 167 28.14 -29.62 -16.28
N LEU A 168 28.69 -28.43 -16.48
CA LEU A 168 28.16 -27.44 -17.43
C LEU A 168 28.35 -27.83 -18.90
N GLU A 169 29.23 -28.78 -19.22
CA GLU A 169 29.37 -29.38 -20.56
C GLU A 169 28.42 -30.58 -20.82
N SER A 170 27.70 -31.01 -19.76
CA SER A 170 26.79 -32.15 -19.83
C SER A 170 25.33 -31.74 -20.01
N ALA A 171 24.43 -32.73 -20.16
CA ALA A 171 22.98 -32.51 -20.18
C ALA A 171 22.44 -31.79 -18.92
N PHE A 172 23.19 -31.81 -17.84
CA PHE A 172 22.88 -31.06 -16.62
C PHE A 172 22.76 -29.53 -16.90
N ALA A 173 23.62 -28.99 -17.76
CA ALA A 173 23.61 -27.56 -18.09
C ALA A 173 22.26 -27.11 -18.66
N THR A 174 21.64 -27.88 -19.53
CA THR A 174 20.34 -27.55 -20.12
C THR A 174 19.26 -27.44 -19.07
N HIS A 175 19.18 -28.39 -18.14
CA HIS A 175 18.18 -28.34 -17.03
C HIS A 175 18.49 -27.21 -16.03
N PHE A 176 19.75 -26.98 -15.74
CA PHE A 176 20.21 -25.94 -14.87
C PHE A 176 19.83 -24.54 -15.39
N PHE A 177 20.18 -24.25 -16.63
CA PHE A 177 19.86 -22.96 -17.25
C PHE A 177 18.37 -22.79 -17.54
N LEU A 178 17.64 -23.87 -17.84
CA LEU A 178 16.18 -23.83 -17.97
C LEU A 178 15.52 -23.46 -16.65
N ASN A 179 15.98 -24.03 -15.55
CA ASN A 179 15.48 -23.69 -14.21
C ASN A 179 15.77 -22.22 -13.86
N LEU A 180 16.99 -21.74 -14.14
CA LEU A 180 17.36 -20.34 -13.94
C LEU A 180 16.53 -19.39 -14.81
N ALA A 181 16.32 -19.73 -16.08
CA ALA A 181 15.47 -18.94 -16.96
C ALA A 181 14.03 -18.87 -16.45
N LEU A 182 13.48 -20.01 -16.00
CA LEU A 182 12.12 -20.06 -15.45
C LEU A 182 11.98 -19.22 -14.20
N LEU A 183 12.88 -19.38 -13.21
CA LEU A 183 12.85 -18.62 -11.96
C LEU A 183 13.06 -17.11 -12.20
N SER A 184 14.02 -16.74 -13.04
CA SER A 184 14.26 -15.34 -13.40
C SER A 184 13.07 -14.74 -14.17
N GLY A 185 12.44 -15.54 -15.03
CA GLY A 185 11.20 -15.17 -15.73
C GLY A 185 10.04 -14.93 -14.78
N ILE A 186 9.88 -15.78 -13.76
CA ILE A 186 8.87 -15.57 -12.68
C ILE A 186 9.16 -14.27 -11.93
N VAL A 187 10.41 -14.02 -11.54
CA VAL A 187 10.79 -12.76 -10.88
C VAL A 187 10.44 -11.56 -11.76
N LEU A 188 10.79 -11.61 -13.04
CA LEU A 188 10.52 -10.54 -14.00
C LEU A 188 9.01 -10.34 -14.21
N ALA A 189 8.23 -11.40 -14.40
CA ALA A 189 6.81 -11.33 -14.71
C ALA A 189 5.95 -10.98 -13.48
N VAL A 190 6.28 -11.54 -12.31
CA VAL A 190 5.49 -11.36 -11.09
C VAL A 190 5.93 -10.11 -10.33
N THR A 191 7.21 -10.04 -9.96
CA THR A 191 7.75 -8.93 -9.16
C THR A 191 8.01 -7.69 -10.01
N GLY A 192 8.44 -7.86 -11.25
CA GLY A 192 8.67 -6.80 -12.22
C GLY A 192 7.40 -6.23 -12.86
N LYS A 193 6.22 -6.84 -12.65
CA LYS A 193 4.97 -6.39 -13.26
C LYS A 193 4.71 -4.87 -13.14
N PRO A 194 4.80 -4.24 -11.96
CA PRO A 194 4.59 -2.79 -11.87
C PRO A 194 5.63 -1.97 -12.63
N LEU A 195 6.89 -2.46 -12.67
CA LEU A 195 7.95 -1.82 -13.44
C LEU A 195 7.67 -1.87 -14.94
N LEU A 196 7.16 -3.01 -15.42
CA LEU A 196 6.81 -3.20 -16.84
C LEU A 196 5.57 -2.40 -17.24
N GLU A 197 4.57 -2.30 -16.34
CA GLU A 197 3.35 -1.49 -16.58
C GLU A 197 3.68 0.00 -16.67
N ASP A 198 4.50 0.53 -15.75
CA ASP A 198 4.95 1.93 -15.79
C ASP A 198 5.78 2.20 -17.05
N ALA A 199 6.69 1.29 -17.40
CA ALA A 199 7.51 1.40 -18.61
C ALA A 199 6.65 1.39 -19.88
N ALA A 200 5.61 0.55 -19.93
CA ALA A 200 4.66 0.52 -21.05
C ALA A 200 3.86 1.84 -21.15
N GLY A 201 3.48 2.42 -20.01
CA GLY A 201 2.85 3.74 -19.93
C GLY A 201 3.75 4.84 -20.46
N SER A 202 5.00 4.91 -20.01
CA SER A 202 6.01 5.88 -20.45
C SER A 202 6.32 5.75 -21.95
N LEU A 203 6.35 4.52 -22.46
CA LEU A 203 6.55 4.29 -23.90
C LEU A 203 5.38 4.80 -24.74
N ARG A 204 4.13 4.58 -24.27
CA ARG A 204 2.93 5.10 -24.96
C ARG A 204 2.85 6.62 -24.92
N ALA A 205 3.29 7.22 -23.81
CA ALA A 205 3.34 8.68 -23.66
C ALA A 205 4.52 9.33 -24.38
N LEU A 206 5.42 8.54 -25.01
CA LEU A 206 6.67 8.99 -25.64
C LEU A 206 7.55 9.84 -24.71
N SER A 207 7.42 9.64 -23.41
CA SER A 207 8.20 10.33 -22.37
C SER A 207 9.19 9.33 -21.74
N PRO A 208 10.48 9.38 -22.13
CA PRO A 208 11.46 8.46 -21.55
C PRO A 208 11.63 8.73 -20.07
N ASP A 209 11.25 7.76 -19.26
CA ASP A 209 11.39 7.76 -17.82
C ASP A 209 12.47 6.75 -17.39
N ARG A 210 13.02 6.95 -16.19
CA ARG A 210 13.97 6.04 -15.56
C ARG A 210 13.43 4.60 -15.49
N ASN A 211 12.14 4.43 -15.23
CA ASN A 211 11.50 3.12 -15.16
C ASN A 211 11.54 2.40 -16.51
N LEU A 212 11.37 3.13 -17.62
CA LEU A 212 11.48 2.57 -18.97
C LEU A 212 12.89 2.03 -19.24
N VAL A 213 13.94 2.77 -18.83
CA VAL A 213 15.33 2.34 -19.02
C VAL A 213 15.63 1.09 -18.21
N VAL A 214 15.20 1.04 -16.94
CA VAL A 214 15.40 -0.12 -16.05
C VAL A 214 14.63 -1.34 -16.56
N ALA A 215 13.40 -1.18 -17.03
CA ALA A 215 12.59 -2.24 -17.57
C ALA A 215 13.20 -2.79 -18.87
N ALA A 216 13.61 -1.91 -19.79
CA ALA A 216 14.26 -2.29 -21.04
C ALA A 216 15.57 -3.06 -20.81
N LEU A 217 16.36 -2.61 -19.83
CA LEU A 217 17.58 -3.29 -19.42
C LEU A 217 17.27 -4.69 -18.86
N ALA A 218 16.30 -4.82 -17.95
CA ALA A 218 15.94 -6.09 -17.35
C ALA A 218 15.40 -7.09 -18.39
N VAL A 219 14.48 -6.66 -19.26
CA VAL A 219 13.93 -7.50 -20.32
C VAL A 219 14.98 -7.85 -21.36
N GLY A 220 15.76 -6.87 -21.81
CA GLY A 220 16.83 -7.09 -22.81
C GLY A 220 17.88 -8.06 -22.29
N LEU A 221 18.30 -7.92 -21.03
CA LEU A 221 19.27 -8.82 -20.42
C LEU A 221 18.71 -10.23 -20.18
N TYR A 222 17.42 -10.34 -19.84
CA TYR A 222 16.75 -11.64 -19.73
C TYR A 222 16.69 -12.36 -21.08
N VAL A 223 16.27 -11.68 -22.13
CA VAL A 223 16.21 -12.23 -23.49
C VAL A 223 17.62 -12.62 -23.98
N TYR A 224 18.59 -11.75 -23.78
CA TYR A 224 19.99 -12.03 -24.12
C TYR A 224 20.52 -13.26 -23.38
N SER A 225 20.32 -13.34 -22.05
CA SER A 225 20.77 -14.48 -21.24
C SER A 225 20.10 -15.78 -21.64
N THR A 226 18.82 -15.73 -22.02
CA THR A 226 18.10 -16.91 -22.51
C THR A 226 18.62 -17.33 -23.88
N ALA A 227 18.89 -16.40 -24.79
CA ALA A 227 19.48 -16.71 -26.10
C ALA A 227 20.87 -17.32 -25.93
N THR A 228 21.71 -16.79 -25.06
CA THR A 228 23.07 -17.34 -24.84
C THR A 228 23.06 -18.65 -24.06
N ALA A 229 22.06 -18.92 -23.25
CA ALA A 229 21.94 -20.20 -22.56
C ALA A 229 21.60 -21.37 -23.50
N PHE A 230 20.91 -21.14 -24.65
CA PHE A 230 20.35 -22.21 -25.47
C PHE A 230 20.71 -22.14 -26.97
N VAL A 231 21.05 -20.95 -27.48
CA VAL A 231 21.13 -20.76 -28.95
C VAL A 231 22.48 -20.23 -29.42
N ILE A 232 23.03 -19.24 -28.74
CA ILE A 232 24.25 -18.54 -29.19
C ILE A 232 25.35 -18.62 -28.12
N PRO A 233 26.64 -18.63 -28.53
CA PRO A 233 27.73 -18.58 -27.54
C PRO A 233 27.72 -17.24 -26.83
N GLY A 234 27.90 -17.26 -25.49
CA GLY A 234 27.95 -16.04 -24.69
C GLY A 234 27.81 -16.30 -23.19
N GLY A 235 27.75 -15.23 -22.41
CA GLY A 235 27.56 -15.32 -20.98
C GLY A 235 26.12 -15.12 -20.59
N VAL A 236 25.64 -15.83 -19.57
CA VAL A 236 24.34 -15.65 -18.96
C VAL A 236 24.43 -14.64 -17.80
N TYR A 237 23.39 -13.82 -17.59
CA TYR A 237 23.33 -12.73 -16.62
C TYR A 237 21.98 -12.69 -15.89
N TYR A 238 21.43 -13.85 -15.55
CA TYR A 238 20.17 -13.95 -14.82
C TYR A 238 20.26 -13.34 -13.42
N ASP A 239 21.43 -13.36 -12.80
CA ASP A 239 21.74 -12.72 -11.53
C ASP A 239 21.49 -11.21 -11.59
N VAL A 240 21.96 -10.54 -12.65
CA VAL A 240 21.75 -9.10 -12.83
C VAL A 240 20.27 -8.79 -13.05
N VAL A 241 19.54 -9.61 -13.82
CA VAL A 241 18.09 -9.45 -14.03
C VAL A 241 17.36 -9.50 -12.68
N ILE A 242 17.67 -10.51 -11.85
CA ILE A 242 17.05 -10.70 -10.55
C ILE A 242 17.36 -9.52 -9.64
N VAL A 243 18.61 -9.11 -9.52
CA VAL A 243 19.04 -8.01 -8.67
C VAL A 243 18.38 -6.68 -9.09
N VAL A 244 18.31 -6.40 -10.38
CA VAL A 244 17.68 -5.18 -10.90
C VAL A 244 16.18 -5.16 -10.60
N VAL A 245 15.48 -6.25 -10.87
CA VAL A 245 14.02 -6.32 -10.68
C VAL A 245 13.63 -6.30 -9.19
N VAL A 246 14.29 -7.12 -8.37
CA VAL A 246 14.03 -7.18 -6.92
C VAL A 246 14.46 -5.87 -6.26
N GLY A 247 15.62 -5.33 -6.63
CA GLY A 247 16.09 -4.03 -6.12
C GLY A 247 15.14 -2.88 -6.45
N ALA A 248 14.58 -2.85 -7.67
CA ALA A 248 13.57 -1.87 -8.05
C ALA A 248 12.27 -2.03 -7.23
N ALA A 249 11.85 -3.27 -6.95
CA ALA A 249 10.66 -3.55 -6.15
C ALA A 249 10.84 -3.16 -4.67
N VAL A 250 11.97 -3.50 -4.07
CA VAL A 250 12.32 -3.13 -2.70
C VAL A 250 12.39 -1.62 -2.54
N ARG A 251 13.05 -0.93 -3.47
CA ARG A 251 13.12 0.53 -3.45
C ARG A 251 11.74 1.17 -3.48
N ARG A 252 10.84 0.70 -4.35
CA ARG A 252 9.46 1.19 -4.40
C ARG A 252 8.67 0.94 -3.12
N ALA A 253 8.94 -0.16 -2.43
CA ALA A 253 8.34 -0.43 -1.12
C ALA A 253 8.85 0.59 -0.09
N ALA A 254 10.14 0.82 0.00
CA ALA A 254 10.75 1.78 0.91
C ALA A 254 10.31 3.24 0.64
N ASP A 255 10.20 3.64 -0.63
CA ASP A 255 9.73 4.99 -1.00
C ASP A 255 8.28 5.23 -0.52
N ARG A 256 7.42 4.20 -0.54
CA ARG A 256 6.03 4.30 -0.04
C ARG A 256 5.95 4.40 1.48
N GLU A 257 6.76 3.62 2.19
CA GLU A 257 6.83 3.69 3.66
C GLU A 257 7.33 5.06 4.12
N ALA A 258 8.29 5.65 3.41
CA ALA A 258 8.80 6.98 3.69
C ALA A 258 7.71 8.06 3.53
N VAL A 259 6.89 7.96 2.47
CA VAL A 259 5.76 8.88 2.25
C VAL A 259 4.69 8.69 3.32
N ALA A 260 4.32 7.46 3.66
CA ALA A 260 3.34 7.17 4.70
C ALA A 260 3.78 7.68 6.08
N GLY A 261 5.06 7.54 6.42
CA GLY A 261 5.64 8.06 7.65
C GLY A 261 5.64 9.61 7.71
N SER A 262 5.86 10.28 6.58
CA SER A 262 5.85 11.73 6.49
C SER A 262 4.46 12.36 6.65
N THR A 263 3.42 11.65 6.23
CA THR A 263 2.02 12.11 6.39
C THR A 263 1.46 11.85 7.79
N ALA A 264 2.09 10.97 8.57
CA ALA A 264 1.69 10.66 9.94
C ALA A 264 2.31 11.59 11.00
N GLU A 265 3.28 12.43 10.63
CA GLU A 265 3.92 13.38 11.56
C GLU A 265 3.12 14.69 11.56
N PRO A 266 2.48 15.08 12.72
CA PRO A 266 1.77 16.35 12.80
C PRO A 266 2.75 17.50 12.61
N PRO A 267 2.33 18.63 12.01
CA PRO A 267 3.21 19.77 11.77
C PRO A 267 3.82 20.27 13.08
N ALA A 268 5.15 20.30 13.16
CA ALA A 268 5.93 20.70 14.34
C ALA A 268 5.66 22.16 14.79
N ASP A 269 4.92 22.93 14.01
CA ASP A 269 4.65 24.35 14.27
C ASP A 269 3.48 24.60 15.24
N ALA A 270 2.75 23.56 15.70
CA ALA A 270 1.67 23.71 16.67
C ALA A 270 2.16 23.84 18.15
N ALA A 271 3.45 23.68 18.39
CA ALA A 271 4.06 23.79 19.74
C ALA A 271 4.72 25.17 20.01
N GLY A 272 4.38 26.21 19.26
CA GLY A 272 5.03 27.51 19.33
C GLY A 272 4.20 28.59 19.99
N SER A 273 4.66 28.98 21.17
CA SER A 273 4.41 30.25 21.88
C SER A 273 3.14 30.38 22.75
N VAL A 274 3.24 29.79 23.94
CA VAL A 274 2.56 30.40 25.10
C VAL A 274 3.46 31.55 25.59
N PRO A 275 3.06 32.82 25.54
CA PRO A 275 3.83 33.88 26.13
C PRO A 275 3.78 33.74 27.66
N ALA A 276 4.95 33.61 28.27
CA ALA A 276 5.11 33.66 29.71
C ALA A 276 4.66 35.04 30.24
N THR A 277 3.49 35.10 30.82
CA THR A 277 3.11 36.25 31.65
C THR A 277 3.84 36.13 32.99
N SER A 278 4.85 36.97 33.18
CA SER A 278 5.47 37.20 34.48
C SER A 278 4.45 37.79 35.45
N PRO A 279 4.38 37.33 36.71
CA PRO A 279 3.64 38.04 37.74
C PRO A 279 4.53 39.21 38.22
N GLU A 280 4.04 40.41 37.98
CA GLU A 280 4.57 41.62 38.60
C GLU A 280 4.11 41.64 40.06
N ALA A 281 5.09 41.80 40.95
CA ALA A 281 4.89 41.96 42.39
C ALA A 281 4.47 43.40 42.70
N ASP A 282 3.41 43.56 43.52
CA ASP A 282 3.33 44.62 44.51
C ASP A 282 2.44 44.20 45.70
#